data_d81ac9d306f52422026b852fb1b00fa5
#
_entry.id   d81ac9d306f52422026b852fb1b00fa5
#
_cell.length_a   1.000
_cell.length_b   1.000
_cell.length_c   1.000
_cell.angle_alpha   90.00
_cell.angle_beta   90.00
_cell.angle_gamma   90.00
#
_symmetry.space_group_name_H-M   'P 1'
#
loop_
_entity.id
_entity.type
_entity.pdbx_description
1 polymer ?
#
loop_
_entity_poly.entity_id
_entity_poly.type
_entity_poly.pdbx_seq_one_letter_code
_entity_poly.pdbx_strand_id
1 'polypeptide(L)'
;DLIKKLEIGRKKIDLKNIFEKIYPAENNFNAIEINQNNSKEPICLLGFGQSGSIFLQSLLDGHPEVSTLPGYFFSSWFNQNSWSTFEPDYSDLNWREQLAENICKYFEPQFNADSKKSVIGMPNKDSSWLANYTGFTQLGENSSETLELDQDIFKKHLIDLLMPYDEIDPKICFNAINESFDQAYRQNSKKIKKVTLYHQHNPSFFERINFNYFYPNNKTICIVRNPIQMLESWILHDLKTLQQISENTDSFFDTDEFSKALSATKNILSTLEHFINPMNSLKNVRGVRLEDIKNNPKQILPKLTKWIGIKEDKSLYDSNFLGKKFSRSSTKFLSNVEGFDTQAIDTPIGSVFHSRDIQILETLFWPFMDKYGYTKMSKKQFIENLRKIRPWLDEPFKFEIDIHKKLPQDAPKIEDISKLNKFRKKLIFFWELLNSNKNYRHIFKPL
;
A
#
# COMPACT_ATOMS: atom_id res chain seq x y z
N ASP A 1 -12.63 31.61 13.35
CA ASP A 1 -12.23 30.85 14.56
C ASP A 1 -11.58 29.49 14.25
N LEU A 2 -11.96 28.87 13.13
CA LEU A 2 -11.31 27.64 12.61
C LEU A 2 -9.89 27.95 12.09
N ILE A 3 -9.67 29.11 11.52
CA ILE A 3 -8.36 29.59 11.00
C ILE A 3 -7.37 29.84 12.16
N LYS A 4 -7.82 30.35 13.29
CA LYS A 4 -6.98 30.44 14.50
C LYS A 4 -6.62 29.07 15.09
N LYS A 5 -7.47 28.06 14.95
CA LYS A 5 -7.13 26.68 15.31
C LYS A 5 -6.20 26.00 14.30
N LEU A 6 -6.17 26.44 13.04
CA LEU A 6 -5.24 25.99 12.01
C LEU A 6 -3.88 26.71 12.05
N GLU A 7 -3.73 27.81 12.78
CA GLU A 7 -2.42 28.41 13.09
C GLU A 7 -1.54 27.50 13.97
N ILE A 8 -2.12 26.46 14.56
CA ILE A 8 -1.37 25.34 15.17
C ILE A 8 -0.44 24.68 14.15
N GLY A 9 -0.70 24.78 12.86
CA GLY A 9 0.13 24.25 11.78
C GLY A 9 1.48 24.95 11.55
N ARG A 10 1.78 26.07 12.22
CA ARG A 10 3.08 26.74 12.15
C ARG A 10 4.06 26.37 13.28
N LYS A 11 3.58 25.86 14.38
CA LYS A 11 4.45 25.22 15.38
C LYS A 11 4.79 23.84 14.85
N LYS A 12 6.07 23.47 14.80
CA LYS A 12 6.50 22.08 14.62
C LYS A 12 5.56 21.22 15.47
N ILE A 13 4.68 20.46 14.79
CA ILE A 13 3.86 19.48 15.47
C ILE A 13 4.87 18.50 16.06
N ASP A 14 5.01 18.53 17.36
CA ASP A 14 5.81 17.56 18.08
C ASP A 14 5.01 16.25 18.07
N LEU A 15 5.22 15.47 17.02
CA LEU A 15 4.58 14.17 16.83
C LEU A 15 4.85 13.26 18.04
N LYS A 16 5.99 13.43 18.72
CA LYS A 16 6.31 12.72 19.94
C LYS A 16 5.32 13.07 21.05
N ASN A 17 5.03 14.35 21.23
CA ASN A 17 4.10 14.87 22.25
C ASN A 17 2.64 14.50 21.97
N ILE A 18 2.25 14.39 20.68
CA ILE A 18 0.93 13.89 20.27
C ILE A 18 0.84 12.38 20.51
N PHE A 19 1.89 11.64 20.17
CA PHE A 19 1.97 10.21 20.38
C PHE A 19 1.93 9.88 21.88
N GLU A 20 2.69 10.57 22.71
CA GLU A 20 2.70 10.43 24.18
C GLU A 20 1.35 10.80 24.83
N LYS A 21 0.55 11.67 24.20
CA LYS A 21 -0.82 12.00 24.67
C LYS A 21 -1.88 10.99 24.21
N ILE A 22 -1.70 10.37 23.06
CA ILE A 22 -2.61 9.34 22.52
C ILE A 22 -2.31 7.98 23.15
N TYR A 23 -1.05 7.75 23.49
CA TYR A 23 -0.54 6.55 24.17
C TYR A 23 0.22 7.01 25.42
N PRO A 24 -0.47 7.36 26.52
CA PRO A 24 0.24 7.68 27.75
C PRO A 24 1.11 6.48 28.11
N ALA A 25 2.39 6.75 28.28
CA ALA A 25 3.38 5.76 28.69
C ALA A 25 3.12 5.37 30.16
N GLU A 26 2.09 4.60 30.42
CA GLU A 26 1.99 3.82 31.67
C GLU A 26 2.85 2.55 31.60
N ASN A 27 3.40 2.25 30.47
CA ASN A 27 4.42 1.24 30.35
C ASN A 27 5.79 1.91 30.39
N ASN A 28 6.43 1.85 31.52
CA ASN A 28 7.89 1.90 31.63
C ASN A 28 8.44 0.73 30.79
N PHE A 29 8.43 0.87 29.48
CA PHE A 29 9.33 0.11 28.64
C PHE A 29 10.73 0.60 29.08
N ASN A 30 11.31 -0.07 30.03
CA ASN A 30 12.76 -0.07 30.16
C ASN A 30 13.23 -0.44 28.76
N ALA A 31 13.69 0.57 28.02
CA ALA A 31 14.33 0.35 26.75
C ALA A 31 15.48 -0.63 27.06
N ILE A 32 15.21 -1.92 26.86
CA ILE A 32 16.26 -2.91 26.80
C ILE A 32 17.14 -2.35 25.69
N GLU A 33 18.35 -1.93 26.04
CA GLU A 33 19.36 -1.56 25.07
C GLU A 33 19.59 -2.79 24.19
N ILE A 34 18.67 -2.97 23.23
CA ILE A 34 18.86 -3.90 22.14
C ILE A 34 20.17 -3.44 21.52
N ASN A 35 21.06 -4.36 21.36
CA ASN A 35 22.32 -4.18 20.67
C ASN A 35 22.01 -3.55 19.30
N GLN A 36 21.87 -2.21 19.25
CA GLN A 36 21.38 -1.42 18.12
C GLN A 36 22.30 -1.55 16.90
N ASN A 37 23.42 -2.24 17.07
CA ASN A 37 24.45 -2.37 16.04
C ASN A 37 24.08 -3.28 14.87
N ASN A 38 22.94 -4.00 14.89
CA ASN A 38 22.59 -4.93 13.81
C ASN A 38 21.17 -4.81 13.23
N SER A 39 20.26 -4.00 13.78
CA SER A 39 18.94 -3.82 13.16
C SER A 39 19.02 -2.84 11.99
N LYS A 40 19.14 -3.37 10.78
CA LYS A 40 19.10 -2.56 9.56
C LYS A 40 17.72 -1.94 9.43
N GLU A 41 17.66 -0.62 9.21
CA GLU A 41 16.41 0.06 8.91
C GLU A 41 15.80 -0.55 7.63
N PRO A 42 14.54 -1.01 7.66
CA PRO A 42 13.89 -1.53 6.46
C PRO A 42 13.64 -0.43 5.45
N ILE A 43 13.51 -0.82 4.19
CA ILE A 43 13.03 0.05 3.13
C ILE A 43 11.53 -0.18 2.97
N CYS A 44 10.76 0.88 3.05
CA CYS A 44 9.33 0.83 2.80
C CYS A 44 9.06 0.93 1.28
N LEU A 45 8.35 -0.03 0.72
CA LEU A 45 7.70 0.09 -0.59
C LEU A 45 6.25 0.52 -0.36
N LEU A 46 5.98 1.79 -0.60
CA LEU A 46 4.63 2.36 -0.47
C LEU A 46 3.87 2.20 -1.78
N GLY A 47 2.77 1.47 -1.74
CA GLY A 47 1.92 1.22 -2.89
C GLY A 47 0.46 1.52 -2.64
N PHE A 48 -0.22 1.95 -3.70
CA PHE A 48 -1.68 2.11 -3.74
C PHE A 48 -2.28 1.13 -4.74
N GLY A 49 -3.59 0.87 -4.63
CA GLY A 49 -4.27 -0.03 -5.55
C GLY A 49 -3.99 0.34 -7.01
N GLN A 50 -3.62 -0.63 -7.81
CA GLN A 50 -3.28 -0.49 -9.24
C GLN A 50 -2.10 0.45 -9.56
N SER A 51 -1.27 0.80 -8.57
CA SER A 51 -0.04 1.58 -8.78
C SER A 51 1.13 0.77 -9.36
N GLY A 52 1.08 -0.56 -9.32
CA GLY A 52 2.16 -1.45 -9.74
C GLY A 52 3.16 -1.82 -8.63
N SER A 53 2.79 -1.66 -7.37
CA SER A 53 3.69 -1.95 -6.23
C SER A 53 4.11 -3.42 -6.15
N ILE A 54 3.20 -4.37 -6.42
CA ILE A 54 3.54 -5.81 -6.49
C ILE A 54 4.53 -6.08 -7.62
N PHE A 55 4.38 -5.40 -8.76
CA PHE A 55 5.34 -5.51 -9.86
C PHE A 55 6.74 -5.06 -9.43
N LEU A 56 6.88 -3.89 -8.80
CA LEU A 56 8.20 -3.45 -8.33
C LEU A 56 8.75 -4.38 -7.23
N GLN A 57 7.89 -4.88 -6.34
CA GLN A 57 8.30 -5.87 -5.34
C GLN A 57 8.85 -7.13 -5.99
N SER A 58 8.19 -7.65 -7.04
CA SER A 58 8.64 -8.86 -7.74
C SER A 58 9.98 -8.71 -8.45
N LEU A 59 10.39 -7.50 -8.82
CA LEU A 59 11.73 -7.22 -9.35
C LEU A 59 12.80 -7.20 -8.26
N LEU A 60 12.41 -6.89 -7.02
CA LEU A 60 13.31 -6.80 -5.88
C LEU A 60 13.40 -8.10 -5.08
N ASP A 61 12.38 -8.98 -5.16
CA ASP A 61 12.32 -10.23 -4.39
C ASP A 61 13.49 -11.17 -4.72
N GLY A 62 13.79 -11.38 -5.99
CA GLY A 62 14.91 -12.21 -6.42
C GLY A 62 16.30 -11.63 -6.20
N HIS A 63 16.39 -10.39 -5.71
CA HIS A 63 17.68 -9.71 -5.57
C HIS A 63 18.52 -10.32 -4.42
N PRO A 64 19.82 -10.62 -4.65
CA PRO A 64 20.66 -11.32 -3.66
C PRO A 64 20.85 -10.55 -2.34
N GLU A 65 20.71 -9.22 -2.34
CA GLU A 65 20.89 -8.38 -1.15
C GLU A 65 19.55 -7.97 -0.49
N VAL A 66 18.38 -8.35 -1.04
CA VAL A 66 17.06 -7.95 -0.54
C VAL A 66 16.33 -9.13 0.07
N SER A 67 15.77 -8.95 1.27
CA SER A 67 14.78 -9.83 1.89
C SER A 67 13.42 -9.15 1.81
N THR A 68 12.38 -9.87 1.42
CA THR A 68 11.00 -9.37 1.42
C THR A 68 10.02 -10.51 1.61
N LEU A 69 8.92 -10.22 2.30
CA LEU A 69 7.77 -11.12 2.32
C LEU A 69 6.94 -10.84 1.05
N PRO A 70 6.71 -11.84 0.18
CA PRO A 70 5.99 -11.65 -1.06
C PRO A 70 4.58 -11.08 -0.85
N GLY A 71 4.16 -10.16 -1.72
CA GLY A 71 2.83 -9.57 -1.67
C GLY A 71 2.66 -8.50 -0.60
N TYR A 72 1.43 -8.37 -0.09
CA TYR A 72 1.07 -7.33 0.86
C TYR A 72 0.32 -7.86 2.10
N PHE A 73 0.42 -9.15 2.39
CA PHE A 73 -0.31 -9.76 3.52
C PHE A 73 0.11 -9.17 4.87
N PHE A 74 1.38 -8.82 5.03
CA PHE A 74 1.91 -8.14 6.21
C PHE A 74 1.81 -6.61 6.16
N SER A 75 1.20 -6.04 5.12
CA SER A 75 1.19 -4.58 4.89
C SER A 75 0.64 -3.77 6.06
N SER A 76 -0.31 -4.33 6.80
CA SER A 76 -0.96 -3.67 7.95
C SER A 76 -0.32 -3.98 9.30
N TRP A 77 0.89 -4.53 9.34
CA TRP A 77 1.54 -4.91 10.60
C TRP A 77 1.63 -3.76 11.61
N PHE A 78 1.93 -2.55 11.15
CA PHE A 78 2.01 -1.35 11.99
C PHE A 78 0.68 -0.60 12.12
N ASN A 79 -0.45 -1.21 11.76
CA ASN A 79 -1.75 -0.63 12.03
C ASN A 79 -2.01 -0.60 13.55
N GLN A 80 -2.75 0.40 14.00
CA GLN A 80 -3.04 0.64 15.41
C GLN A 80 -3.55 -0.59 16.16
N ASN A 81 -4.35 -1.42 15.51
CA ASN A 81 -5.00 -2.58 16.13
C ASN A 81 -4.26 -3.90 15.87
N SER A 82 -3.24 -3.90 15.01
CA SER A 82 -2.59 -5.17 14.64
C SER A 82 -1.83 -5.77 15.83
N TRP A 83 -1.03 -4.96 16.51
CA TRP A 83 -0.25 -5.48 17.63
C TRP A 83 -1.12 -6.06 18.74
N SER A 84 -2.20 -5.36 19.14
CA SER A 84 -3.12 -5.88 20.17
C SER A 84 -3.78 -7.23 19.81
N THR A 85 -3.76 -7.62 18.53
CA THR A 85 -4.23 -8.93 18.08
C THR A 85 -3.17 -10.02 18.27
N PHE A 86 -1.89 -9.64 18.22
CA PHE A 86 -0.76 -10.57 18.25
C PHE A 86 0.01 -10.52 19.57
N GLU A 87 -0.13 -9.46 20.34
CA GLU A 87 0.56 -9.28 21.62
C GLU A 87 0.34 -10.49 22.53
N PRO A 88 1.43 -11.20 22.92
CA PRO A 88 1.30 -12.41 23.70
C PRO A 88 0.90 -12.12 25.15
N ASP A 89 0.30 -13.12 25.82
CA ASP A 89 0.29 -13.17 27.27
C ASP A 89 1.64 -13.70 27.77
N TYR A 90 2.52 -12.79 28.18
CA TYR A 90 3.87 -13.13 28.63
C TYR A 90 3.91 -13.93 29.94
N SER A 91 2.78 -14.09 30.64
CA SER A 91 2.67 -14.99 31.79
C SER A 91 2.58 -16.46 31.38
N ASP A 92 2.22 -16.76 30.11
CA ASP A 92 2.25 -18.10 29.57
C ASP A 92 3.67 -18.50 29.12
N LEU A 93 4.18 -19.59 29.64
CA LEU A 93 5.52 -20.09 29.29
C LEU A 93 5.66 -20.47 27.82
N ASN A 94 4.54 -20.76 27.13
CA ASN A 94 4.51 -21.15 25.72
C ASN A 94 4.12 -19.99 24.81
N TRP A 95 4.24 -18.74 25.27
CA TRP A 95 3.79 -17.58 24.49
C TRP A 95 4.47 -17.46 23.10
N ARG A 96 5.71 -17.93 22.97
CA ARG A 96 6.45 -17.87 21.71
C ARG A 96 5.86 -18.80 20.66
N GLU A 97 5.53 -20.03 21.07
CA GLU A 97 4.87 -21.03 20.24
C GLU A 97 3.48 -20.57 19.82
N GLN A 98 2.71 -20.02 20.76
CA GLN A 98 1.37 -19.48 20.46
C GLN A 98 1.43 -18.29 19.50
N LEU A 99 2.40 -17.40 19.68
CA LEU A 99 2.61 -16.26 18.77
C LEU A 99 2.96 -16.77 17.36
N ALA A 100 3.89 -17.73 17.23
CA ALA A 100 4.29 -18.29 15.94
C ALA A 100 3.11 -18.97 15.24
N GLU A 101 2.29 -19.74 15.98
CA GLU A 101 1.07 -20.36 15.47
C GLU A 101 0.04 -19.33 15.02
N ASN A 102 -0.18 -18.27 15.81
CA ASN A 102 -1.10 -17.19 15.48
C ASN A 102 -0.66 -16.43 14.21
N ILE A 103 0.63 -16.18 14.05
CA ILE A 103 1.17 -15.52 12.85
C ILE A 103 0.92 -16.41 11.63
N CYS A 104 1.22 -17.70 11.68
CA CYS A 104 0.97 -18.62 10.56
C CYS A 104 -0.52 -18.70 10.22
N LYS A 105 -1.38 -18.78 11.23
CA LYS A 105 -2.84 -18.82 11.04
C LYS A 105 -3.41 -17.53 10.45
N TYR A 106 -2.90 -16.37 10.88
CA TYR A 106 -3.40 -15.07 10.44
C TYR A 106 -2.95 -14.73 9.03
N PHE A 107 -1.73 -15.14 8.68
CA PHE A 107 -1.10 -14.86 7.40
C PHE A 107 -0.94 -16.11 6.54
N GLU A 108 -1.89 -17.02 6.64
CA GLU A 108 -1.90 -18.31 5.91
C GLU A 108 -1.53 -18.16 4.42
N PRO A 109 -2.06 -17.16 3.65
CA PRO A 109 -1.69 -17.00 2.23
C PRO A 109 -0.20 -16.72 1.98
N GLN A 110 0.53 -16.28 3.00
CA GLN A 110 1.98 -16.03 2.92
C GLN A 110 2.77 -17.33 2.92
N PHE A 111 2.22 -18.39 3.51
CA PHE A 111 2.85 -19.69 3.66
C PHE A 111 2.29 -20.73 2.68
N ASN A 112 1.02 -20.62 2.37
CA ASN A 112 0.34 -21.52 1.44
C ASN A 112 -0.76 -20.79 0.67
N ALA A 113 -0.46 -20.39 -0.56
CA ALA A 113 -1.38 -19.65 -1.40
C ALA A 113 -2.59 -20.47 -1.87
N ASP A 114 -2.51 -21.81 -1.84
CA ASP A 114 -3.63 -22.71 -2.16
C ASP A 114 -4.53 -23.03 -0.95
N SER A 115 -4.21 -22.49 0.22
CA SER A 115 -5.02 -22.75 1.41
C SER A 115 -6.46 -22.30 1.22
N LYS A 116 -7.39 -23.18 1.60
CA LYS A 116 -8.83 -22.91 1.61
C LYS A 116 -9.35 -22.48 2.98
N LYS A 117 -8.44 -22.22 3.93
CA LYS A 117 -8.84 -21.77 5.27
C LYS A 117 -9.45 -20.37 5.18
N SER A 118 -10.44 -20.10 6.01
CA SER A 118 -11.05 -18.78 6.11
C SER A 118 -10.03 -17.73 6.51
N VAL A 119 -10.01 -16.59 5.82
CA VAL A 119 -9.19 -15.45 6.21
C VAL A 119 -9.82 -14.78 7.43
N ILE A 120 -9.04 -14.51 8.47
CA ILE A 120 -9.53 -13.85 9.68
C ILE A 120 -10.07 -12.46 9.32
N GLY A 121 -11.29 -12.16 9.79
CA GLY A 121 -12.01 -10.94 9.44
C GLY A 121 -12.76 -10.99 8.10
N MET A 122 -12.67 -12.10 7.36
CA MET A 122 -13.41 -12.36 6.12
C MET A 122 -13.99 -13.77 6.11
N PRO A 123 -14.98 -14.07 6.97
CA PRO A 123 -15.44 -15.45 7.24
C PRO A 123 -16.02 -16.18 6.01
N ASN A 124 -16.43 -15.43 4.99
CA ASN A 124 -16.99 -15.99 3.75
C ASN A 124 -15.97 -16.06 2.59
N LYS A 125 -14.68 -15.78 2.87
CA LYS A 125 -13.61 -15.83 1.87
C LYS A 125 -12.49 -16.71 2.38
N ASP A 126 -12.13 -17.71 1.61
CA ASP A 126 -10.91 -18.47 1.86
C ASP A 126 -9.66 -17.69 1.44
N SER A 127 -8.51 -18.13 1.88
CA SER A 127 -7.23 -17.50 1.56
C SER A 127 -6.87 -17.60 0.08
N SER A 128 -7.40 -18.59 -0.64
CA SER A 128 -7.14 -18.82 -2.07
C SER A 128 -7.61 -17.67 -2.93
N TRP A 129 -8.73 -17.01 -2.54
CA TRP A 129 -9.20 -15.80 -3.24
C TRP A 129 -8.13 -14.69 -3.25
N LEU A 130 -7.53 -14.42 -2.11
CA LEU A 130 -6.51 -13.37 -1.97
C LEU A 130 -5.22 -13.74 -2.73
N ALA A 131 -4.84 -15.00 -2.70
CA ALA A 131 -3.68 -15.52 -3.41
C ALA A 131 -3.89 -15.52 -4.93
N ASN A 132 -5.07 -15.91 -5.41
CA ASN A 132 -5.45 -15.81 -6.81
C ASN A 132 -5.46 -14.35 -7.30
N TYR A 133 -6.00 -13.45 -6.48
CA TYR A 133 -5.99 -12.03 -6.77
C TYR A 133 -4.58 -11.46 -6.93
N THR A 134 -3.64 -11.89 -6.12
CA THR A 134 -2.23 -11.49 -6.21
C THR A 134 -1.47 -12.21 -7.30
N GLY A 135 -1.97 -13.33 -7.81
CA GLY A 135 -1.31 -14.21 -8.79
C GLY A 135 -0.33 -15.20 -8.16
N PHE A 136 -0.43 -15.46 -6.86
CA PHE A 136 0.47 -16.35 -6.14
C PHE A 136 0.14 -17.85 -6.30
N THR A 137 -0.96 -18.17 -6.96
CA THR A 137 -1.31 -19.52 -7.43
C THR A 137 -0.96 -19.75 -8.90
N GLN A 138 -0.29 -18.80 -9.54
CA GLN A 138 0.06 -18.83 -10.96
C GLN A 138 1.50 -18.39 -11.17
N LEU A 139 2.40 -18.96 -10.39
CA LEU A 139 3.85 -18.72 -10.50
C LEU A 139 4.52 -19.77 -11.42
N GLY A 140 5.80 -19.56 -11.68
CA GLY A 140 6.62 -20.45 -12.52
C GLY A 140 6.44 -20.18 -14.00
N GLU A 141 7.25 -20.86 -14.81
CA GLU A 141 7.29 -20.69 -16.27
C GLU A 141 5.94 -20.99 -16.94
N ASN A 142 5.21 -21.97 -16.43
CA ASN A 142 3.94 -22.43 -16.99
C ASN A 142 2.73 -21.88 -16.24
N SER A 143 2.91 -20.90 -15.33
CA SER A 143 1.83 -20.34 -14.49
C SER A 143 1.03 -21.40 -13.71
N SER A 144 1.69 -22.46 -13.27
CA SER A 144 1.09 -23.62 -12.59
C SER A 144 1.68 -23.88 -11.20
N GLU A 145 2.59 -23.04 -10.75
CA GLU A 145 3.21 -23.15 -9.45
C GLU A 145 2.56 -22.19 -8.46
N THR A 146 2.54 -22.61 -7.20
CA THR A 146 1.95 -21.88 -6.08
C THR A 146 3.05 -21.34 -5.17
N LEU A 147 2.83 -20.16 -4.58
CA LEU A 147 3.67 -19.66 -3.51
C LEU A 147 3.44 -20.56 -2.28
N GLU A 148 4.51 -21.15 -1.81
CA GLU A 148 4.50 -22.11 -0.69
C GLU A 148 5.80 -21.98 0.10
N LEU A 149 5.69 -21.99 1.42
CA LEU A 149 6.80 -21.95 2.35
C LEU A 149 6.55 -22.94 3.48
N ASP A 150 7.60 -23.64 3.91
CA ASP A 150 7.55 -24.57 5.05
C ASP A 150 7.27 -23.81 6.36
N GLN A 151 6.06 -23.98 6.88
CA GLN A 151 5.61 -23.32 8.11
C GLN A 151 6.33 -23.83 9.35
N ASP A 152 6.72 -25.07 9.41
CA ASP A 152 7.35 -25.65 10.59
C ASP A 152 8.79 -25.12 10.72
N ILE A 153 9.47 -24.98 9.61
CA ILE A 153 10.80 -24.34 9.58
C ILE A 153 10.69 -22.86 9.97
N PHE A 154 9.70 -22.16 9.44
CA PHE A 154 9.44 -20.76 9.81
C PHE A 154 9.17 -20.63 11.32
N LYS A 155 8.26 -21.41 11.88
CA LYS A 155 7.89 -21.41 13.30
C LYS A 155 9.12 -21.64 14.18
N LYS A 156 9.91 -22.67 13.86
CA LYS A 156 11.12 -22.99 14.58
C LYS A 156 12.07 -21.79 14.63
N HIS A 157 12.39 -21.19 13.48
CA HIS A 157 13.28 -20.03 13.41
C HIS A 157 12.72 -18.82 14.17
N LEU A 158 11.42 -18.58 14.09
CA LEU A 158 10.76 -17.48 14.80
C LEU A 158 10.88 -17.66 16.31
N ILE A 159 10.60 -18.87 16.83
CA ILE A 159 10.76 -19.20 18.25
C ILE A 159 12.21 -19.00 18.68
N ASP A 160 13.17 -19.56 17.93
CA ASP A 160 14.61 -19.45 18.24
C ASP A 160 15.07 -17.99 18.32
N LEU A 161 14.60 -17.13 17.41
CA LEU A 161 14.93 -15.69 17.40
C LEU A 161 14.28 -14.92 18.57
N LEU A 162 13.17 -15.40 19.08
CA LEU A 162 12.45 -14.77 20.20
C LEU A 162 12.91 -15.29 21.57
N MET A 163 13.67 -16.39 21.63
CA MET A 163 14.18 -16.95 22.90
C MET A 163 14.93 -15.97 23.81
N PRO A 164 15.73 -15.00 23.28
CA PRO A 164 16.44 -14.06 24.12
C PRO A 164 15.59 -13.01 24.82
N TYR A 165 14.29 -12.92 24.50
CA TYR A 165 13.42 -11.86 24.97
C TYR A 165 12.39 -12.41 25.96
N ASP A 166 12.19 -11.72 27.10
CA ASP A 166 11.10 -12.00 28.03
C ASP A 166 9.80 -11.35 27.56
N GLU A 167 9.90 -10.16 26.95
CA GLU A 167 8.81 -9.42 26.30
C GLU A 167 9.30 -8.85 24.97
N ILE A 168 8.40 -8.62 24.03
CA ILE A 168 8.71 -8.07 22.71
C ILE A 168 7.76 -6.93 22.33
N ASP A 169 8.22 -6.09 21.43
CA ASP A 169 7.45 -5.03 20.80
C ASP A 169 7.13 -5.36 19.32
N PRO A 170 6.28 -4.56 18.64
CA PRO A 170 5.99 -4.75 17.21
C PRO A 170 7.23 -4.77 16.31
N LYS A 171 8.30 -4.03 16.67
CA LYS A 171 9.55 -3.96 15.90
C LYS A 171 10.35 -5.24 16.02
N ILE A 172 10.52 -5.75 17.25
CA ILE A 172 11.23 -7.01 17.49
C ILE A 172 10.53 -8.14 16.73
N CYS A 173 9.22 -8.25 16.90
CA CYS A 173 8.43 -9.28 16.23
C CYS A 173 8.51 -9.15 14.69
N PHE A 174 8.37 -7.95 14.15
CA PHE A 174 8.49 -7.70 12.71
C PHE A 174 9.86 -8.13 12.16
N ASN A 175 10.95 -7.79 12.85
CA ASN A 175 12.28 -8.19 12.44
C ASN A 175 12.47 -9.70 12.50
N ALA A 176 12.00 -10.35 13.57
CA ALA A 176 12.06 -11.80 13.73
C ALA A 176 11.24 -12.53 12.64
N ILE A 177 10.05 -12.05 12.30
CA ILE A 177 9.22 -12.59 11.20
C ILE A 177 9.98 -12.54 9.87
N ASN A 178 10.54 -11.37 9.52
CA ASN A 178 11.24 -11.20 8.24
C ASN A 178 12.48 -12.10 8.15
N GLU A 179 13.25 -12.21 9.23
CA GLU A 179 14.42 -13.06 9.28
C GLU A 179 14.05 -14.55 9.23
N SER A 180 13.04 -14.96 9.97
CA SER A 180 12.54 -16.35 9.96
C SER A 180 12.02 -16.76 8.59
N PHE A 181 11.33 -15.85 7.92
CA PHE A 181 10.84 -16.09 6.56
C PHE A 181 12.00 -16.26 5.57
N ASP A 182 13.01 -15.41 5.64
CA ASP A 182 14.20 -15.51 4.76
C ASP A 182 14.99 -16.80 5.04
N GLN A 183 15.11 -17.22 6.29
CA GLN A 183 15.77 -18.48 6.67
C GLN A 183 14.98 -19.69 6.20
N ALA A 184 13.65 -19.71 6.36
CA ALA A 184 12.80 -20.80 5.91
C ALA A 184 12.85 -20.96 4.38
N TYR A 185 12.86 -19.84 3.63
CA TYR A 185 13.00 -19.88 2.18
C TYR A 185 14.37 -20.36 1.72
N ARG A 186 15.43 -20.07 2.48
CA ARG A 186 16.82 -20.21 2.06
C ARG A 186 17.61 -21.23 2.85
N GLN A 187 17.01 -22.30 3.30
CA GLN A 187 17.58 -23.33 4.19
C GLN A 187 19.08 -23.64 3.99
N ASN A 188 19.63 -23.38 2.78
CA ASN A 188 21.01 -23.68 2.41
C ASN A 188 21.84 -22.45 2.01
N SER A 189 21.32 -21.24 2.13
CA SER A 189 22.01 -20.02 1.70
C SER A 189 22.65 -19.28 2.87
N LYS A 190 23.98 -19.22 2.89
CA LYS A 190 24.77 -18.42 3.87
C LYS A 190 24.81 -16.93 3.57
N LYS A 191 24.12 -16.43 2.55
CA LYS A 191 24.18 -15.01 2.17
C LYS A 191 23.27 -14.18 3.05
N ILE A 192 23.87 -13.37 3.91
CA ILE A 192 23.16 -12.37 4.74
C ILE A 192 22.59 -11.30 3.83
N LYS A 193 21.27 -11.10 3.90
CA LYS A 193 20.58 -10.01 3.22
C LYS A 193 21.00 -8.66 3.78
N LYS A 194 21.10 -7.68 2.91
CA LYS A 194 21.58 -6.34 3.26
C LYS A 194 20.42 -5.40 3.64
N VAL A 195 19.24 -5.65 3.05
CA VAL A 195 18.07 -4.79 3.15
C VAL A 195 16.82 -5.65 3.32
N THR A 196 15.95 -5.26 4.24
CA THR A 196 14.58 -5.76 4.33
C THR A 196 13.66 -4.79 3.61
N LEU A 197 12.88 -5.28 2.65
CA LEU A 197 11.86 -4.52 1.94
C LEU A 197 10.49 -4.80 2.57
N TYR A 198 9.86 -3.78 3.12
CA TYR A 198 8.53 -3.84 3.70
C TYR A 198 7.49 -3.22 2.76
N HIS A 199 6.57 -4.00 2.25
CA HIS A 199 5.53 -3.53 1.36
C HIS A 199 4.32 -3.03 2.16
N GLN A 200 4.12 -1.70 2.22
CA GLN A 200 2.92 -1.06 2.73
C GLN A 200 1.93 -0.82 1.58
N HIS A 201 0.83 -1.54 1.57
CA HIS A 201 -0.21 -1.43 0.54
C HIS A 201 -1.45 -0.74 1.09
N ASN A 202 -1.82 0.39 0.49
CA ASN A 202 -2.94 1.23 0.93
C ASN A 202 -2.91 1.59 2.44
N PRO A 203 -1.77 1.99 3.00
CA PRO A 203 -1.66 2.18 4.43
C PRO A 203 -2.55 3.31 4.92
N SER A 204 -3.05 3.17 6.14
CA SER A 204 -3.65 4.29 6.86
C SER A 204 -2.59 5.31 7.27
N PHE A 205 -3.04 6.52 7.63
CA PHE A 205 -2.15 7.55 8.16
C PHE A 205 -1.42 7.08 9.43
N PHE A 206 -2.14 6.43 10.34
CA PHE A 206 -1.58 5.91 11.59
C PHE A 206 -0.54 4.81 11.36
N GLU A 207 -0.79 3.91 10.43
CA GLU A 207 0.16 2.85 10.07
C GLU A 207 1.51 3.42 9.60
N ARG A 208 1.47 4.48 8.82
CA ARG A 208 2.69 5.19 8.38
C ARG A 208 3.41 5.88 9.52
N ILE A 209 2.66 6.52 10.45
CA ILE A 209 3.23 7.14 11.64
C ILE A 209 3.91 6.08 12.51
N ASN A 210 3.22 4.99 12.80
CA ASN A 210 3.74 3.90 13.62
C ASN A 210 5.00 3.28 13.01
N PHE A 211 4.97 3.01 11.71
CA PHE A 211 6.16 2.51 11.03
C PHE A 211 7.34 3.48 11.15
N ASN A 212 7.13 4.78 10.91
CA ASN A 212 8.18 5.78 11.05
C ASN A 212 8.64 6.00 12.50
N TYR A 213 7.79 5.73 13.48
CA TYR A 213 8.16 5.77 14.89
C TYR A 213 9.19 4.68 15.21
N PHE A 214 8.92 3.43 14.78
CA PHE A 214 9.82 2.30 14.99
C PHE A 214 11.09 2.38 14.10
N TYR A 215 10.99 2.99 12.92
CA TYR A 215 12.07 3.09 11.93
C TYR A 215 12.24 4.53 11.43
N PRO A 216 12.76 5.44 12.24
CA PRO A 216 12.80 6.88 11.94
C PRO A 216 13.73 7.25 10.77
N ASN A 217 14.68 6.41 10.41
CA ASN A 217 15.63 6.63 9.33
C ASN A 217 15.34 5.81 8.09
N ASN A 218 14.20 5.13 8.04
CA ASN A 218 13.81 4.32 6.88
C ASN A 218 13.82 5.14 5.59
N LYS A 219 14.09 4.45 4.47
CA LYS A 219 13.87 4.98 3.14
C LYS A 219 12.54 4.47 2.61
N THR A 220 11.76 5.34 1.98
CA THR A 220 10.48 4.96 1.38
C THR A 220 10.51 5.15 -0.13
N ILE A 221 10.26 4.09 -0.85
CA ILE A 221 10.00 4.10 -2.29
C ILE A 221 8.49 4.17 -2.46
N CYS A 222 7.99 5.24 -3.07
CA CYS A 222 6.59 5.30 -3.45
C CYS A 222 6.49 5.03 -4.96
N ILE A 223 5.87 3.93 -5.34
CA ILE A 223 5.56 3.73 -6.75
C ILE A 223 4.38 4.62 -7.12
N VAL A 224 4.58 5.41 -8.16
CA VAL A 224 3.60 6.40 -8.61
C VAL A 224 3.14 6.10 -10.04
N ARG A 225 1.90 6.43 -10.32
CA ARG A 225 1.26 6.35 -11.63
C ARG A 225 0.38 7.58 -11.80
N ASN A 226 -0.04 7.90 -13.03
CA ASN A 226 -1.07 8.93 -13.22
C ASN A 226 -2.28 8.64 -12.31
N PRO A 227 -2.61 9.53 -11.36
CA PRO A 227 -3.62 9.24 -10.34
C PRO A 227 -5.02 9.00 -10.91
N ILE A 228 -5.38 9.66 -12.00
CA ILE A 228 -6.69 9.48 -12.65
C ILE A 228 -6.77 8.07 -13.25
N GLN A 229 -5.76 7.68 -14.02
CA GLN A 229 -5.68 6.36 -14.64
C GLN A 229 -5.60 5.24 -13.60
N MET A 230 -4.85 5.47 -12.51
CA MET A 230 -4.74 4.53 -11.39
C MET A 230 -6.11 4.33 -10.73
N LEU A 231 -6.84 5.40 -10.44
CA LEU A 231 -8.16 5.34 -9.83
C LEU A 231 -9.19 4.66 -10.74
N GLU A 232 -9.21 4.98 -12.03
CA GLU A 232 -10.10 4.27 -12.98
C GLU A 232 -9.79 2.78 -13.05
N SER A 233 -8.51 2.42 -13.14
CA SER A 233 -8.09 1.02 -13.13
C SER A 233 -8.49 0.29 -11.84
N TRP A 234 -8.43 0.99 -10.70
CA TRP A 234 -8.82 0.44 -9.42
C TRP A 234 -10.34 0.21 -9.35
N ILE A 235 -11.13 1.22 -9.72
CA ILE A 235 -12.60 1.13 -9.73
C ILE A 235 -13.06 0.02 -10.67
N LEU A 236 -12.52 -0.04 -11.90
CA LEU A 236 -12.86 -1.10 -12.87
C LEU A 236 -12.50 -2.49 -12.34
N HIS A 237 -11.39 -2.61 -11.63
CA HIS A 237 -10.99 -3.87 -11.05
C HIS A 237 -11.95 -4.29 -9.93
N ASP A 238 -12.28 -3.39 -9.01
CA ASP A 238 -13.25 -3.64 -7.95
C ASP A 238 -14.61 -4.05 -8.53
N LEU A 239 -15.10 -3.35 -9.57
CA LEU A 239 -16.34 -3.67 -10.24
C LEU A 239 -16.33 -5.06 -10.91
N LYS A 240 -15.24 -5.44 -11.57
CA LYS A 240 -15.09 -6.78 -12.17
C LYS A 240 -15.07 -7.89 -11.13
N THR A 241 -14.31 -7.69 -10.04
CA THR A 241 -14.22 -8.65 -8.94
C THR A 241 -15.59 -8.90 -8.31
N LEU A 242 -16.38 -7.85 -8.17
CA LEU A 242 -17.71 -7.92 -7.59
C LEU A 242 -18.72 -8.59 -8.53
N GLN A 243 -18.62 -8.36 -9.82
CA GLN A 243 -19.44 -9.07 -10.81
C GLN A 243 -19.16 -10.58 -10.77
N GLN A 244 -17.89 -10.99 -10.69
CA GLN A 244 -17.53 -12.42 -10.58
C GLN A 244 -18.05 -13.07 -9.29
N ILE A 245 -18.07 -12.33 -8.19
CA ILE A 245 -18.62 -12.83 -6.91
C ILE A 245 -20.15 -12.98 -7.02
N SER A 246 -20.82 -12.05 -7.66
CA SER A 246 -22.27 -12.03 -7.80
C SER A 246 -22.81 -13.14 -8.72
N GLU A 247 -22.06 -13.50 -9.74
CA GLU A 247 -22.44 -14.61 -10.65
C GLU A 247 -22.38 -15.98 -9.94
N ASN A 248 -21.71 -16.06 -8.78
CA ASN A 248 -21.54 -17.29 -8.00
C ASN A 248 -22.37 -17.33 -6.70
N THR A 249 -23.21 -16.34 -6.42
CA THR A 249 -24.01 -16.31 -5.17
C THR A 249 -25.42 -15.81 -5.46
N ASP A 250 -26.44 -16.56 -5.04
CA ASP A 250 -27.87 -16.21 -5.16
C ASP A 250 -28.31 -15.00 -4.31
N SER A 251 -27.41 -14.39 -3.54
CA SER A 251 -27.71 -13.30 -2.61
C SER A 251 -27.22 -11.94 -3.13
N PHE A 252 -27.71 -11.53 -4.29
CA PHE A 252 -27.23 -10.34 -5.01
C PHE A 252 -27.68 -8.98 -4.44
N PHE A 253 -28.59 -8.92 -3.49
CA PHE A 253 -29.39 -7.70 -3.27
C PHE A 253 -29.07 -6.89 -2.02
N ASP A 254 -28.20 -7.33 -1.12
CA ASP A 254 -28.28 -6.71 0.21
C ASP A 254 -27.29 -5.60 0.55
N THR A 255 -26.15 -5.39 -0.16
CA THR A 255 -25.23 -4.32 0.29
C THR A 255 -24.24 -3.82 -0.76
N ASP A 256 -24.14 -4.43 -1.93
CA ASP A 256 -22.83 -4.45 -2.59
C ASP A 256 -22.55 -3.30 -3.57
N GLU A 257 -23.48 -2.86 -4.40
CA GLU A 257 -23.19 -1.75 -5.33
C GLU A 257 -23.04 -0.40 -4.64
N PHE A 258 -23.76 -0.21 -3.54
CA PHE A 258 -23.60 0.95 -2.68
C PHE A 258 -22.24 0.94 -1.96
N SER A 259 -21.82 -0.21 -1.46
CA SER A 259 -20.48 -0.44 -0.92
C SER A 259 -19.38 -0.14 -1.95
N LYS A 260 -19.63 -0.41 -3.24
CA LYS A 260 -18.70 -0.15 -4.36
C LYS A 260 -18.50 1.33 -4.64
N ALA A 261 -19.59 2.09 -4.73
CA ALA A 261 -19.50 3.55 -4.89
C ALA A 261 -18.73 4.18 -3.72
N LEU A 262 -18.97 3.67 -2.51
CA LEU A 262 -18.24 4.12 -1.31
C LEU A 262 -16.77 3.71 -1.31
N SER A 263 -16.43 2.55 -1.86
CA SER A 263 -15.04 2.13 -2.03
C SER A 263 -14.30 3.06 -2.98
N ALA A 264 -14.88 3.41 -4.11
CA ALA A 264 -14.32 4.35 -5.07
C ALA A 264 -14.03 5.72 -4.43
N THR A 265 -14.99 6.27 -3.67
CA THR A 265 -14.79 7.55 -2.97
C THR A 265 -13.72 7.47 -1.90
N LYS A 266 -13.65 6.36 -1.18
CA LYS A 266 -12.59 6.09 -0.20
C LYS A 266 -11.21 6.05 -0.86
N ASN A 267 -11.11 5.43 -2.04
CA ASN A 267 -9.87 5.32 -2.79
C ASN A 267 -9.38 6.68 -3.29
N ILE A 268 -10.30 7.53 -3.78
CA ILE A 268 -9.99 8.92 -4.16
C ILE A 268 -9.45 9.71 -2.96
N LEU A 269 -10.13 9.64 -1.80
CA LEU A 269 -9.70 10.36 -0.61
C LEU A 269 -8.36 9.85 -0.08
N SER A 270 -8.17 8.54 -0.02
CA SER A 270 -6.90 7.95 0.40
C SER A 270 -5.75 8.40 -0.48
N THR A 271 -5.96 8.43 -1.79
CA THR A 271 -4.94 8.89 -2.75
C THR A 271 -4.65 10.39 -2.59
N LEU A 272 -5.68 11.24 -2.42
CA LEU A 272 -5.50 12.67 -2.11
C LEU A 272 -4.76 12.88 -0.79
N GLU A 273 -5.13 12.14 0.25
CA GLU A 273 -4.48 12.19 1.55
C GLU A 273 -2.98 11.92 1.43
N HIS A 274 -2.60 10.90 0.68
CA HIS A 274 -1.20 10.51 0.56
C HIS A 274 -0.38 11.39 -0.39
N PHE A 275 -0.97 11.93 -1.45
CA PHE A 275 -0.24 12.66 -2.46
C PHE A 275 -0.28 14.18 -2.27
N ILE A 276 -1.32 14.69 -1.62
CA ILE A 276 -1.58 16.13 -1.54
C ILE A 276 -1.46 16.69 -0.12
N ASN A 277 -1.76 15.88 0.92
CA ASN A 277 -1.74 16.39 2.27
C ASN A 277 -0.29 16.66 2.76
N PRO A 278 0.05 17.92 3.15
CA PRO A 278 1.39 18.27 3.62
C PRO A 278 1.80 17.59 4.93
N MET A 279 0.85 17.11 5.72
CA MET A 279 1.12 16.35 6.94
C MET A 279 1.77 14.98 6.65
N ASN A 280 1.68 14.51 5.41
CA ASN A 280 2.31 13.28 4.94
C ASN A 280 3.76 13.47 4.45
N SER A 281 4.42 14.59 4.81
CA SER A 281 5.81 14.82 4.43
C SER A 281 6.73 13.82 5.15
N LEU A 282 6.99 12.70 4.49
CA LEU A 282 8.00 11.75 4.91
C LEU A 282 9.39 12.27 4.56
N LYS A 283 10.34 12.10 5.47
CA LYS A 283 11.77 12.26 5.15
C LYS A 283 12.18 11.11 4.22
N ASN A 284 13.25 11.18 3.55
CA ASN A 284 13.83 10.07 2.75
C ASN A 284 12.85 9.31 1.82
N VAL A 285 11.91 10.03 1.17
CA VAL A 285 10.98 9.44 0.20
C VAL A 285 11.40 9.77 -1.22
N ARG A 286 11.28 8.80 -2.11
CA ARG A 286 11.38 8.99 -3.56
C ARG A 286 10.19 8.35 -4.26
N GLY A 287 9.64 9.08 -5.22
CA GLY A 287 8.64 8.53 -6.13
C GLY A 287 9.27 7.94 -7.36
N VAL A 288 8.84 6.76 -7.73
CA VAL A 288 9.29 6.06 -8.95
C VAL A 288 8.09 5.85 -9.84
N ARG A 289 8.12 6.40 -11.05
CA ARG A 289 7.01 6.24 -11.98
C ARG A 289 6.97 4.82 -12.55
N LEU A 290 5.79 4.21 -12.51
CA LEU A 290 5.56 2.89 -13.09
C LEU A 290 5.94 2.88 -14.59
N GLU A 291 5.55 3.93 -15.30
CA GLU A 291 5.84 4.11 -16.71
C GLU A 291 7.36 4.11 -17.00
N ASP A 292 8.12 4.77 -16.12
CA ASP A 292 9.58 4.85 -16.29
C ASP A 292 10.24 3.49 -16.02
N ILE A 293 9.76 2.73 -15.02
CA ILE A 293 10.26 1.36 -14.77
C ILE A 293 9.97 0.47 -15.98
N LYS A 294 8.77 0.58 -16.55
CA LYS A 294 8.37 -0.29 -17.66
C LYS A 294 9.06 0.05 -18.98
N ASN A 295 9.14 1.34 -19.31
CA ASN A 295 9.69 1.80 -20.57
C ASN A 295 11.22 1.89 -20.56
N ASN A 296 11.82 2.22 -19.41
CA ASN A 296 13.26 2.51 -19.29
C ASN A 296 13.91 1.81 -18.08
N PRO A 297 13.70 0.50 -17.87
CA PRO A 297 14.19 -0.20 -16.69
C PRO A 297 15.71 -0.09 -16.52
N LYS A 298 16.48 -0.17 -17.61
CA LYS A 298 17.94 -0.05 -17.61
C LYS A 298 18.47 1.32 -17.14
N GLN A 299 17.62 2.36 -17.14
CA GLN A 299 17.99 3.67 -16.62
C GLN A 299 17.50 3.87 -15.17
N ILE A 300 16.36 3.31 -14.85
CA ILE A 300 15.67 3.57 -13.57
C ILE A 300 16.10 2.61 -12.47
N LEU A 301 16.21 1.32 -12.76
CA LEU A 301 16.57 0.32 -11.75
C LEU A 301 17.98 0.55 -11.16
N PRO A 302 19.03 0.94 -11.93
CA PRO A 302 20.31 1.31 -11.34
C PRO A 302 20.25 2.54 -10.43
N LYS A 303 19.43 3.55 -10.77
CA LYS A 303 19.22 4.70 -9.87
C LYS A 303 18.54 4.28 -8.59
N LEU A 304 17.53 3.39 -8.69
CA LEU A 304 16.81 2.85 -7.55
C LEU A 304 17.76 2.07 -6.64
N THR A 305 18.52 1.13 -7.14
CA THR A 305 19.47 0.33 -6.36
C THR A 305 20.52 1.19 -5.67
N LYS A 306 21.07 2.19 -6.37
CA LYS A 306 22.00 3.17 -5.81
C LYS A 306 21.36 3.94 -4.64
N TRP A 307 20.09 4.37 -4.79
CA TRP A 307 19.40 5.13 -3.76
C TRP A 307 19.08 4.27 -2.54
N ILE A 308 18.64 3.04 -2.72
CA ILE A 308 18.36 2.12 -1.61
C ILE A 308 19.65 1.57 -0.97
N GLY A 309 20.76 1.57 -1.69
CA GLY A 309 22.08 1.18 -1.19
C GLY A 309 22.42 -0.30 -1.40
N ILE A 310 21.87 -0.91 -2.47
CA ILE A 310 22.21 -2.27 -2.92
C ILE A 310 22.97 -2.21 -4.25
N LYS A 311 23.60 -3.31 -4.63
CA LYS A 311 24.30 -3.43 -5.93
C LYS A 311 23.27 -3.59 -7.05
N GLU A 312 23.64 -3.23 -8.26
CA GLU A 312 22.90 -3.63 -9.45
C GLU A 312 23.07 -5.14 -9.67
N ASP A 313 21.99 -5.83 -9.98
CA ASP A 313 22.00 -7.27 -10.28
C ASP A 313 21.01 -7.58 -11.41
N LYS A 314 21.33 -8.61 -12.19
CA LYS A 314 20.49 -9.05 -13.33
C LYS A 314 19.08 -9.50 -12.91
N SER A 315 18.91 -9.96 -11.68
CA SER A 315 17.61 -10.34 -11.13
C SER A 315 16.56 -9.23 -11.14
N LEU A 316 17.00 -7.96 -11.18
CA LEU A 316 16.10 -6.81 -11.29
C LEU A 316 15.28 -6.75 -12.58
N TYR A 317 15.70 -7.50 -13.60
CA TYR A 317 15.03 -7.56 -14.90
C TYR A 317 14.16 -8.82 -15.04
N ASP A 318 14.06 -9.62 -13.99
CA ASP A 318 13.25 -10.83 -13.96
C ASP A 318 12.27 -10.78 -12.78
N SER A 319 10.97 -10.73 -13.13
CA SER A 319 9.90 -10.64 -12.14
C SER A 319 9.65 -12.01 -11.52
N ASN A 320 9.89 -12.14 -10.23
CA ASN A 320 9.72 -13.40 -9.52
C ASN A 320 9.28 -13.21 -8.05
N PHE A 321 8.76 -14.28 -7.45
CA PHE A 321 8.56 -14.40 -6.02
C PHE A 321 9.08 -15.75 -5.54
N LEU A 322 9.89 -15.73 -4.51
CA LEU A 322 10.58 -16.93 -3.96
C LEU A 322 11.27 -17.75 -5.09
N GLY A 323 11.93 -17.05 -6.02
CA GLY A 323 12.62 -17.68 -7.15
C GLY A 323 11.71 -18.26 -8.23
N LYS A 324 10.39 -18.21 -8.06
CA LYS A 324 9.41 -18.63 -9.05
C LYS A 324 8.97 -17.45 -9.90
N LYS A 325 8.98 -17.61 -11.24
CA LYS A 325 8.61 -16.56 -12.16
C LYS A 325 7.20 -16.02 -11.88
N PHE A 326 7.07 -14.71 -11.83
CA PHE A 326 5.79 -14.03 -11.70
C PHE A 326 5.27 -13.64 -13.08
N SER A 327 4.42 -14.47 -13.66
CA SER A 327 4.09 -14.45 -15.09
C SER A 327 2.80 -13.71 -15.46
N ARG A 328 2.45 -12.64 -14.76
CA ARG A 328 1.41 -11.72 -15.28
C ARG A 328 1.92 -11.05 -16.56
N SER A 329 1.07 -10.94 -17.59
CA SER A 329 1.45 -10.30 -18.86
C SER A 329 2.13 -8.95 -18.66
N SER A 330 1.57 -8.13 -17.77
CA SER A 330 2.11 -6.80 -17.43
C SER A 330 3.48 -6.81 -16.72
N THR A 331 4.00 -7.97 -16.32
CA THR A 331 5.33 -8.11 -15.68
C THR A 331 6.38 -8.71 -16.62
N LYS A 332 5.99 -9.13 -17.82
CA LYS A 332 6.87 -9.76 -18.77
C LYS A 332 7.88 -8.76 -19.33
N PHE A 333 9.16 -9.11 -19.23
CA PHE A 333 10.22 -8.35 -19.89
C PHE A 333 10.27 -8.68 -21.38
N LEU A 334 10.25 -7.65 -22.20
CA LEU A 334 10.28 -7.75 -23.67
C LEU A 334 11.69 -7.43 -24.16
N SER A 335 12.49 -8.45 -24.42
CA SER A 335 13.90 -8.32 -24.79
C SER A 335 14.13 -7.52 -26.09
N ASN A 336 13.19 -7.58 -27.02
CA ASN A 336 13.24 -6.85 -28.28
C ASN A 336 13.07 -5.32 -28.15
N VAL A 337 12.47 -4.86 -27.05
CA VAL A 337 12.27 -3.42 -26.74
C VAL A 337 13.03 -3.00 -25.49
N GLU A 338 13.76 -3.91 -24.85
CA GLU A 338 14.53 -3.68 -23.63
C GLU A 338 13.71 -3.09 -22.47
N GLY A 339 12.44 -3.44 -22.39
CA GLY A 339 11.49 -2.98 -21.38
C GLY A 339 10.49 -4.05 -20.99
N PHE A 340 9.56 -3.68 -20.13
CA PHE A 340 8.45 -4.56 -19.72
C PHE A 340 7.21 -4.26 -20.56
N ASP A 341 6.27 -5.23 -20.56
CA ASP A 341 4.98 -5.04 -21.20
C ASP A 341 4.25 -3.79 -20.64
N THR A 342 3.87 -2.88 -21.54
CA THR A 342 3.26 -1.59 -21.23
C THR A 342 1.73 -1.63 -21.21
N GLN A 343 1.12 -2.75 -21.55
CA GLN A 343 -0.33 -2.87 -21.72
C GLN A 343 -1.14 -2.28 -20.55
N ALA A 344 -0.65 -2.44 -19.31
CA ALA A 344 -1.33 -1.91 -18.12
C ALA A 344 -1.22 -0.38 -17.97
N ILE A 345 -0.19 0.26 -18.56
CA ILE A 345 0.01 1.72 -18.46
C ILE A 345 -0.57 2.48 -19.66
N ASP A 346 -0.92 1.79 -20.73
CA ASP A 346 -1.48 2.39 -21.94
C ASP A 346 -3.01 2.52 -21.91
N THR A 347 -3.66 2.17 -20.78
CA THR A 347 -5.12 2.27 -20.62
C THR A 347 -5.56 3.74 -20.73
N PRO A 348 -6.48 4.08 -21.65
CA PRO A 348 -6.95 5.45 -21.79
C PRO A 348 -7.75 5.90 -20.57
N ILE A 349 -7.68 7.21 -20.27
CA ILE A 349 -8.53 7.86 -19.26
C ILE A 349 -9.91 8.11 -19.84
N GLY A 350 -10.96 8.04 -19.01
CA GLY A 350 -12.36 8.26 -19.40
C GLY A 350 -13.20 6.98 -19.44
N SER A 351 -12.66 5.88 -18.91
CA SER A 351 -13.40 4.60 -18.82
C SER A 351 -14.45 4.60 -17.70
N VAL A 352 -14.26 5.41 -16.66
CA VAL A 352 -15.12 5.51 -15.48
C VAL A 352 -15.54 6.96 -15.25
N PHE A 353 -14.58 7.86 -15.28
CA PHE A 353 -14.81 9.27 -14.97
C PHE A 353 -15.27 10.05 -16.19
N HIS A 354 -16.35 10.79 -16.04
CA HIS A 354 -16.78 11.76 -17.04
C HIS A 354 -15.85 12.98 -17.07
N SER A 355 -15.92 13.77 -18.14
CA SER A 355 -15.05 14.96 -18.32
C SER A 355 -15.08 15.93 -17.14
N ARG A 356 -16.25 16.11 -16.48
CA ARG A 356 -16.39 16.93 -15.27
C ARG A 356 -15.62 16.32 -14.09
N ASP A 357 -15.74 15.01 -13.88
CA ASP A 357 -15.08 14.28 -12.80
C ASP A 357 -13.55 14.32 -13.00
N ILE A 358 -13.10 14.10 -14.24
CA ILE A 358 -11.69 14.23 -14.62
C ILE A 358 -11.18 15.64 -14.31
N GLN A 359 -11.92 16.70 -14.70
CA GLN A 359 -11.48 18.06 -14.42
C GLN A 359 -11.38 18.37 -12.92
N ILE A 360 -12.29 17.85 -12.09
CA ILE A 360 -12.21 17.94 -10.63
C ILE A 360 -10.94 17.25 -10.13
N LEU A 361 -10.75 16.00 -10.51
CA LEU A 361 -9.64 15.17 -10.03
C LEU A 361 -8.29 15.71 -10.52
N GLU A 362 -8.14 16.05 -11.79
CA GLU A 362 -6.94 16.68 -12.34
C GLU A 362 -6.58 17.98 -11.60
N THR A 363 -7.58 18.76 -11.21
CA THR A 363 -7.35 19.99 -10.46
C THR A 363 -6.89 19.68 -9.03
N LEU A 364 -7.55 18.74 -8.34
CA LEU A 364 -7.17 18.37 -6.97
C LEU A 364 -5.80 17.67 -6.91
N PHE A 365 -5.45 16.89 -7.91
CA PHE A 365 -4.14 16.21 -8.01
C PHE A 365 -3.06 17.04 -8.71
N TRP A 366 -3.38 18.24 -9.19
CA TRP A 366 -2.46 19.02 -10.02
C TRP A 366 -1.04 19.14 -9.46
N PRO A 367 -0.80 19.45 -8.15
CA PRO A 367 0.56 19.61 -7.64
C PRO A 367 1.41 18.35 -7.76
N PHE A 368 0.77 17.19 -7.60
CA PHE A 368 1.41 15.90 -7.78
C PHE A 368 1.63 15.59 -9.27
N MET A 369 0.60 15.81 -10.09
CA MET A 369 0.67 15.56 -11.54
C MET A 369 1.71 16.43 -12.22
N ASP A 370 1.81 17.71 -11.85
CA ASP A 370 2.84 18.63 -12.35
C ASP A 370 4.24 18.16 -11.96
N LYS A 371 4.42 17.77 -10.69
CA LYS A 371 5.70 17.28 -10.16
C LYS A 371 6.24 16.06 -10.90
N TYR A 372 5.34 15.18 -11.35
CA TYR A 372 5.68 13.93 -12.02
C TYR A 372 5.48 13.96 -13.55
N GLY A 373 5.13 15.11 -14.11
CA GLY A 373 4.95 15.27 -15.55
C GLY A 373 3.72 14.55 -16.12
N TYR A 374 2.68 14.36 -15.32
CA TYR A 374 1.41 13.75 -15.75
C TYR A 374 0.40 14.76 -16.29
N THR A 375 0.66 16.04 -16.19
CA THR A 375 -0.23 17.09 -16.70
C THR A 375 0.53 18.11 -17.52
N LYS A 376 -0.18 18.71 -18.50
CA LYS A 376 0.28 19.89 -19.26
C LYS A 376 -0.39 21.17 -18.75
N MET A 377 -1.26 21.08 -17.75
CA MET A 377 -1.96 22.22 -17.15
C MET A 377 -0.96 23.16 -16.49
N SER A 378 -0.90 24.38 -16.96
CA SER A 378 -0.07 25.42 -16.35
C SER A 378 -0.61 25.84 -14.97
N LYS A 379 0.25 26.43 -14.13
CA LYS A 379 -0.16 26.98 -12.84
C LYS A 379 -1.29 28.01 -12.94
N LYS A 380 -1.31 28.80 -14.00
CA LYS A 380 -2.40 29.78 -14.26
C LYS A 380 -3.72 29.05 -14.48
N GLN A 381 -3.74 28.07 -15.37
CA GLN A 381 -4.93 27.23 -15.64
C GLN A 381 -5.38 26.47 -14.39
N PHE A 382 -4.46 25.97 -13.60
CA PHE A 382 -4.78 25.33 -12.31
C PHE A 382 -5.53 26.27 -11.37
N ILE A 383 -5.07 27.52 -11.20
CA ILE A 383 -5.74 28.52 -10.35
C ILE A 383 -7.14 28.87 -10.88
N GLU A 384 -7.29 28.98 -12.20
CA GLU A 384 -8.58 29.20 -12.85
C GLU A 384 -9.52 28.00 -12.62
N ASN A 385 -9.01 26.78 -12.78
CA ASN A 385 -9.76 25.56 -12.55
C ASN A 385 -10.15 25.38 -11.07
N LEU A 386 -9.30 25.73 -10.10
CA LEU A 386 -9.67 25.71 -8.69
C LEU A 386 -10.94 26.51 -8.42
N ARG A 387 -11.06 27.71 -8.99
CA ARG A 387 -12.26 28.55 -8.85
C ARG A 387 -13.47 27.90 -9.53
N LYS A 388 -13.26 27.33 -10.72
CA LYS A 388 -14.32 26.72 -11.53
C LYS A 388 -14.91 25.46 -10.87
N ILE A 389 -14.08 24.60 -10.27
CA ILE A 389 -14.55 23.33 -9.69
C ILE A 389 -15.22 23.51 -8.33
N ARG A 390 -15.03 24.62 -7.61
CA ARG A 390 -15.55 24.76 -6.24
C ARG A 390 -17.05 24.48 -6.11
N PRO A 391 -17.95 25.04 -6.93
CA PRO A 391 -19.37 24.73 -6.84
C PRO A 391 -19.67 23.24 -7.14
N TRP A 392 -18.85 22.59 -7.95
CA TRP A 392 -19.06 21.20 -8.31
C TRP A 392 -18.73 20.20 -7.19
N LEU A 393 -17.95 20.63 -6.18
CA LEU A 393 -17.60 19.78 -5.04
C LEU A 393 -18.77 19.58 -4.06
N ASP A 394 -19.81 20.39 -4.15
CA ASP A 394 -21.04 20.23 -3.37
C ASP A 394 -22.02 19.22 -4.03
N GLU A 395 -21.76 18.84 -5.28
CA GLU A 395 -22.58 17.93 -6.05
C GLU A 395 -21.95 16.52 -6.17
N PRO A 396 -22.76 15.47 -6.40
CA PRO A 396 -22.22 14.15 -6.72
C PRO A 396 -21.35 14.17 -7.98
N PHE A 397 -20.32 13.32 -8.00
CA PHE A 397 -19.62 13.00 -9.23
C PHE A 397 -20.57 12.33 -10.24
N LYS A 398 -20.28 12.47 -11.51
CA LYS A 398 -21.11 11.81 -12.54
C LYS A 398 -21.04 10.29 -12.47
N PHE A 399 -19.87 9.73 -12.19
CA PHE A 399 -19.73 8.27 -11.99
C PHE A 399 -20.54 7.77 -10.79
N GLU A 400 -20.67 8.54 -9.71
CA GLU A 400 -21.51 8.19 -8.55
C GLU A 400 -22.97 8.12 -8.95
N ILE A 401 -23.44 9.09 -9.75
CA ILE A 401 -24.81 9.12 -10.27
C ILE A 401 -25.07 7.89 -11.15
N ASP A 402 -24.12 7.52 -12.00
CA ASP A 402 -24.30 6.38 -12.92
C ASP A 402 -24.28 5.03 -12.19
N ILE A 403 -23.50 4.90 -11.13
CA ILE A 403 -23.58 3.72 -10.24
C ILE A 403 -24.92 3.72 -9.51
N HIS A 404 -25.36 4.85 -8.97
CA HIS A 404 -26.63 4.95 -8.24
C HIS A 404 -27.85 4.60 -9.08
N LYS A 405 -27.86 4.96 -10.37
CA LYS A 405 -28.95 4.60 -11.31
C LYS A 405 -29.15 3.09 -11.49
N LYS A 406 -28.13 2.29 -11.13
CA LYS A 406 -28.21 0.82 -11.20
C LYS A 406 -28.74 0.19 -9.92
N LEU A 407 -28.96 0.99 -8.86
CA LEU A 407 -29.56 0.53 -7.62
C LEU A 407 -31.08 0.36 -7.73
N PRO A 408 -31.72 -0.45 -6.88
CA PRO A 408 -33.16 -0.57 -6.80
C PRO A 408 -33.87 0.79 -6.58
N GLN A 409 -35.14 0.90 -7.01
CA GLN A 409 -35.89 2.16 -6.94
C GLN A 409 -36.11 2.68 -5.52
N ASP A 410 -36.08 1.81 -4.52
CA ASP A 410 -36.20 2.11 -3.09
C ASP A 410 -34.88 2.47 -2.42
N ALA A 411 -33.77 2.49 -3.16
CA ALA A 411 -32.47 2.92 -2.63
C ALA A 411 -32.53 4.39 -2.14
N PRO A 412 -31.82 4.73 -1.03
CA PRO A 412 -31.74 6.11 -0.55
C PRO A 412 -31.25 7.06 -1.65
N LYS A 413 -31.79 8.27 -1.73
CA LYS A 413 -31.29 9.27 -2.67
C LYS A 413 -29.81 9.53 -2.42
N ILE A 414 -29.05 9.76 -3.49
CA ILE A 414 -27.60 9.95 -3.42
C ILE A 414 -27.21 11.12 -2.50
N GLU A 415 -28.05 12.15 -2.43
CA GLU A 415 -27.87 13.33 -1.57
C GLU A 415 -28.05 13.01 -0.08
N ASP A 416 -28.85 12.01 0.25
CA ASP A 416 -29.20 11.63 1.62
C ASP A 416 -28.15 10.68 2.22
N ILE A 417 -27.19 10.21 1.43
CA ILE A 417 -26.18 9.27 1.85
C ILE A 417 -25.11 9.96 2.69
N SER A 418 -25.20 9.81 4.01
CA SER A 418 -24.33 10.45 5.00
C SER A 418 -22.81 10.27 4.69
N LYS A 419 -22.42 9.10 4.17
CA LYS A 419 -21.01 8.82 3.84
C LYS A 419 -20.53 9.63 2.63
N LEU A 420 -21.36 9.82 1.60
CA LEU A 420 -21.05 10.65 0.44
C LEU A 420 -20.99 12.14 0.83
N ASN A 421 -21.84 12.59 1.73
CA ASN A 421 -21.76 13.95 2.27
C ASN A 421 -20.46 14.19 3.05
N LYS A 422 -19.99 13.21 3.83
CA LYS A 422 -18.67 13.27 4.48
C LYS A 422 -17.54 13.29 3.47
N PHE A 423 -17.66 12.54 2.38
CA PHE A 423 -16.71 12.55 1.28
C PHE A 423 -16.59 13.93 0.64
N ARG A 424 -17.72 14.57 0.30
CA ARG A 424 -17.71 15.93 -0.28
C ARG A 424 -17.05 16.95 0.63
N LYS A 425 -17.35 16.92 1.92
CA LYS A 425 -16.68 17.78 2.91
C LYS A 425 -15.16 17.60 2.91
N LYS A 426 -14.68 16.38 2.74
CA LYS A 426 -13.25 16.10 2.64
C LYS A 426 -12.66 16.60 1.31
N LEU A 427 -13.37 16.48 0.19
CA LEU A 427 -12.93 17.07 -1.08
C LEU A 427 -12.81 18.60 -0.98
N ILE A 428 -13.78 19.26 -0.34
CA ILE A 428 -13.73 20.69 -0.06
C ILE A 428 -12.52 21.05 0.81
N PHE A 429 -12.23 20.26 1.82
CA PHE A 429 -11.02 20.43 2.64
C PHE A 429 -9.74 20.39 1.79
N PHE A 430 -9.59 19.44 0.87
CA PHE A 430 -8.44 19.39 -0.05
C PHE A 430 -8.42 20.59 -0.98
N TRP A 431 -9.57 21.02 -1.47
CA TRP A 431 -9.69 22.24 -2.27
C TRP A 431 -9.23 23.48 -1.48
N GLU A 432 -9.67 23.66 -0.24
CA GLU A 432 -9.24 24.75 0.65
C GLU A 432 -7.73 24.71 0.90
N LEU A 433 -7.18 23.53 1.15
CA LEU A 433 -5.76 23.31 1.32
C LEU A 433 -4.97 23.78 0.08
N LEU A 434 -5.43 23.45 -1.12
CA LEU A 434 -4.80 23.84 -2.38
C LEU A 434 -4.97 25.33 -2.67
N ASN A 435 -6.12 25.90 -2.34
CA ASN A 435 -6.42 27.31 -2.55
C ASN A 435 -5.62 28.23 -1.59
N SER A 436 -5.38 27.77 -0.36
CA SER A 436 -4.63 28.54 0.66
C SER A 436 -3.11 28.35 0.55
N ASN A 437 -2.65 27.18 0.11
CA ASN A 437 -1.23 26.84 0.04
C ASN A 437 -0.69 27.01 -1.38
N LYS A 438 0.17 28.01 -1.57
CA LYS A 438 0.81 28.26 -2.88
C LYS A 438 2.13 27.52 -3.07
N ASN A 439 2.55 26.72 -2.09
CA ASN A 439 3.85 26.05 -2.09
C ASN A 439 3.70 24.56 -1.80
N TYR A 440 3.88 23.74 -2.83
CA TYR A 440 3.73 22.29 -2.79
C TYR A 440 5.07 21.54 -2.61
N ARG A 441 6.01 22.11 -1.84
CA ARG A 441 7.34 21.53 -1.60
C ARG A 441 7.30 20.20 -0.83
N HIS A 442 6.20 19.93 -0.13
CA HIS A 442 6.00 18.68 0.62
C HIS A 442 5.80 17.46 -0.28
N ILE A 443 5.41 17.64 -1.54
CA ILE A 443 5.29 16.52 -2.49
C ILE A 443 6.67 15.92 -2.69
N PHE A 444 6.78 14.62 -2.43
CA PHE A 444 8.03 13.89 -2.47
C PHE A 444 8.67 13.93 -3.87
N LYS A 445 10.01 13.88 -3.88
CA LYS A 445 10.78 14.05 -5.11
C LYS A 445 10.75 12.78 -5.97
N PRO A 446 10.77 12.91 -7.29
CA PRO A 446 11.13 11.81 -8.18
C PRO A 446 12.51 11.24 -7.85
N LEU A 447 12.72 9.98 -8.22
CA LEU A 447 13.98 9.27 -8.09
C LEU A 447 15.06 9.86 -9.00
#